data_ffa3e770e2dfadc6d9f1c08d9050c61d
#
_entry.id   ffa3e770e2dfadc6d9f1c08d9050c61d
#
_cell.length_a   1.000
_cell.length_b   1.000
_cell.length_c   1.000
_cell.angle_alpha   90.00
_cell.angle_beta   90.00
_cell.angle_gamma   90.00
#
_symmetry.space_group_name_H-M   'P 1'
#
loop_
_entity.id
_entity.type
_entity.pdbx_description
1 polymer ?
#
loop_
_entity_poly.entity_id
_entity_poly.type
_entity_poly.pdbx_seq_one_letter_code
_entity_poly.pdbx_strand_id
1 'polypeptide(L)'
;EELLQKLKLPYHVVVNCGGDLGLGQVKKYDIEAWMPSEKRYRETHSSSYFHDFQTRRLNIRYRDNGTLKFVHSLNNTALATPRILCQIVENYQQEDGSILIPEALRAYMGKDVIRTLS
;
A
#
# COMPACT_ATOMS: atom_id res chain seq x y z
N GLU A 1 0.47 -5.36 -5.08
CA GLU A 1 0.36 -6.71 -4.50
C GLU A 1 1.73 -7.36 -4.31
N GLU A 2 2.63 -7.27 -5.30
CA GLU A 2 3.95 -7.92 -5.27
C GLU A 2 4.73 -7.71 -3.96
N LEU A 3 4.67 -6.51 -3.38
CA LEU A 3 5.33 -6.21 -2.11
C LEU A 3 4.80 -7.06 -0.96
N LEU A 4 3.48 -7.19 -0.83
CA LEU A 4 2.86 -8.02 0.21
C LEU A 4 3.10 -9.51 0.00
N GLN A 5 3.12 -9.95 -1.26
CA GLN A 5 3.45 -11.33 -1.61
C GLN A 5 4.90 -11.67 -1.22
N LYS A 6 5.86 -10.77 -1.52
CA LYS A 6 7.27 -10.92 -1.10
C LYS A 6 7.43 -10.91 0.42
N LEU A 7 6.61 -10.11 1.11
CA LEU A 7 6.57 -10.07 2.57
C LEU A 7 5.80 -11.26 3.18
N LYS A 8 5.11 -12.07 2.35
CA LYS A 8 4.28 -13.19 2.77
C LYS A 8 3.22 -12.81 3.82
N LEU A 9 2.67 -11.59 3.72
CA LEU A 9 1.60 -11.12 4.58
C LEU A 9 0.24 -11.50 4.00
N PRO A 10 -0.71 -11.98 4.81
CA PRO A 10 -2.09 -12.18 4.36
C PRO A 10 -2.72 -10.83 3.98
N TYR A 11 -3.33 -10.73 2.81
CA TYR A 11 -3.97 -9.52 2.33
C TYR A 11 -5.17 -9.82 1.43
N HIS A 12 -5.99 -8.80 1.20
CA HIS A 12 -6.99 -8.78 0.15
C HIS A 12 -6.99 -7.43 -0.59
N VAL A 13 -7.63 -7.41 -1.76
CA VAL A 13 -7.81 -6.20 -2.56
C VAL A 13 -9.28 -5.83 -2.56
N VAL A 14 -9.57 -4.57 -2.25
CA VAL A 14 -10.92 -4.02 -2.18
C VAL A 14 -11.10 -2.98 -3.27
N VAL A 15 -12.24 -3.01 -3.97
CA VAL A 15 -12.70 -1.91 -4.81
C VAL A 15 -13.64 -1.05 -3.98
N ASN A 16 -13.28 0.19 -3.77
CA ASN A 16 -14.07 1.10 -2.94
C ASN A 16 -15.39 1.46 -3.61
N CYS A 17 -16.45 1.51 -2.82
CA CYS A 17 -17.76 1.99 -3.27
C CYS A 17 -17.77 3.52 -3.40
N GLY A 18 -18.77 4.04 -4.14
CA GLY A 18 -18.89 5.47 -4.42
C GLY A 18 -18.92 6.38 -3.19
N GLY A 19 -19.46 5.90 -2.07
CA GLY A 19 -19.51 6.66 -0.81
C GLY A 19 -18.15 6.86 -0.12
N ASP A 20 -17.14 6.08 -0.50
CA ASP A 20 -15.78 6.14 0.05
C ASP A 20 -14.76 6.73 -0.96
N LEU A 21 -15.23 7.26 -2.07
CA LEU A 21 -14.39 7.95 -3.03
C LEU A 21 -14.22 9.42 -2.63
N GLY A 22 -12.98 9.88 -2.62
CA GLY A 22 -12.67 11.30 -2.47
C GLY A 22 -13.02 12.11 -3.72
N LEU A 23 -13.06 13.42 -3.57
CA LEU A 23 -13.38 14.34 -4.66
C LEU A 23 -12.48 14.12 -5.88
N GLY A 24 -13.09 13.87 -7.02
CA GLY A 24 -12.41 13.62 -8.29
C GLY A 24 -11.90 12.20 -8.50
N GLN A 25 -11.98 11.32 -7.51
CA GLN A 25 -11.69 9.90 -7.71
C GLN A 25 -12.79 9.24 -8.56
N VAL A 26 -12.37 8.50 -9.58
CA VAL A 26 -13.28 7.75 -10.45
C VAL A 26 -13.32 6.28 -10.04
N LYS A 27 -12.17 5.76 -9.63
CA LYS A 27 -12.01 4.40 -9.14
C LYS A 27 -10.88 4.36 -8.14
N LYS A 28 -11.06 3.58 -7.08
CA LYS A 28 -10.07 3.40 -6.03
C LYS A 28 -9.98 1.91 -5.67
N TYR A 29 -8.75 1.41 -5.60
CA TYR A 29 -8.43 0.11 -5.03
C TYR A 29 -7.65 0.33 -3.75
N ASP A 30 -8.03 -0.37 -2.70
CA ASP A 30 -7.23 -0.48 -1.49
C ASP A 30 -6.70 -1.91 -1.37
N ILE A 31 -5.46 -2.04 -0.91
CA ILE A 31 -4.91 -3.31 -0.49
C ILE A 31 -4.82 -3.26 1.03
N GLU A 32 -5.42 -4.25 1.67
CA GLU A 32 -5.50 -4.33 3.12
C GLU A 32 -4.79 -5.60 3.57
N ALA A 33 -3.83 -5.47 4.48
CA ALA A 33 -3.14 -6.60 5.08
C ALA A 33 -3.69 -6.90 6.48
N TRP A 34 -3.60 -8.17 6.88
CA TRP A 34 -4.09 -8.65 8.16
C TRP A 34 -3.38 -8.04 9.34
N MET A 35 -4.15 -7.60 10.34
CA MET A 35 -3.67 -7.06 11.61
C MET A 35 -4.14 -7.99 12.75
N PRO A 36 -3.27 -8.86 13.26
CA PRO A 36 -3.63 -9.86 14.27
C PRO A 36 -4.24 -9.26 15.55
N SER A 37 -3.68 -8.17 16.07
CA SER A 37 -4.17 -7.50 17.28
C SER A 37 -5.59 -6.96 17.14
N GLU A 38 -5.97 -6.53 15.95
CA GLU A 38 -7.31 -6.00 15.67
C GLU A 38 -8.26 -7.05 15.09
N LYS A 39 -7.75 -8.24 14.74
CA LYS A 39 -8.50 -9.32 14.06
C LYS A 39 -9.26 -8.86 12.82
N ARG A 40 -8.63 -7.99 12.03
CA ARG A 40 -9.18 -7.46 10.77
C ARG A 40 -8.08 -7.06 9.79
N TYR A 41 -8.48 -6.83 8.56
CA TYR A 41 -7.62 -6.26 7.55
C TYR A 41 -7.54 -4.74 7.70
N ARG A 42 -6.37 -4.17 7.40
CA ARG A 42 -6.10 -2.73 7.46
C ARG A 42 -5.39 -2.29 6.20
N GLU A 43 -5.86 -1.18 5.63
CA GLU A 43 -5.30 -0.59 4.43
C GLU A 43 -3.80 -0.31 4.58
N THR A 44 -3.02 -0.79 3.62
CA THR A 44 -1.59 -0.53 3.46
C THR A 44 -1.27 0.25 2.19
N HIS A 45 -2.11 0.12 1.19
CA HIS A 45 -1.94 0.72 -0.13
C HIS A 45 -3.28 1.27 -0.59
N SER A 46 -3.25 2.43 -1.21
CA SER A 46 -4.40 3.01 -1.88
C SER A 46 -4.01 3.44 -3.29
N SER A 47 -4.73 2.96 -4.29
CA SER A 47 -4.49 3.26 -5.70
C SER A 47 -5.72 3.90 -6.32
N SER A 48 -5.58 5.14 -6.78
CA SER A 48 -6.70 5.96 -7.24
C SER A 48 -6.51 6.45 -8.67
N TYR A 49 -7.60 6.48 -9.41
CA TYR A 49 -7.69 6.99 -10.77
C TYR A 49 -8.60 8.23 -10.82
N PHE A 50 -8.17 9.30 -11.47
CA PHE A 50 -8.80 10.62 -11.41
C PHE A 50 -9.25 11.18 -12.77
N HIS A 51 -9.11 10.46 -13.88
CA HIS A 51 -9.20 11.09 -15.22
C HIS A 51 -8.32 12.35 -15.26
N ASP A 52 -8.88 13.47 -15.74
CA ASP A 52 -8.18 14.75 -15.84
C ASP A 52 -8.49 15.73 -14.69
N PHE A 53 -9.14 15.26 -13.62
CA PHE A 53 -9.55 16.12 -12.51
C PHE A 53 -8.39 16.93 -11.89
N GLN A 54 -7.28 16.26 -11.60
CA GLN A 54 -6.09 16.91 -11.02
C GLN A 54 -5.33 17.72 -12.04
N THR A 55 -5.18 17.21 -13.24
CA THR A 55 -4.38 17.81 -14.30
C THR A 55 -5.01 19.07 -14.89
N ARG A 56 -6.34 19.18 -14.89
CA ARG A 56 -7.03 20.45 -15.20
C ARG A 56 -6.66 21.55 -14.23
N ARG A 57 -6.61 21.27 -12.93
CA ARG A 57 -6.24 22.22 -11.88
C ARG A 57 -4.77 22.63 -11.96
N LEU A 58 -3.91 21.68 -12.29
CA LEU A 58 -2.46 21.89 -12.46
C LEU A 58 -2.07 22.35 -13.85
N ASN A 59 -3.05 22.45 -14.78
CA ASN A 59 -2.85 22.81 -16.20
C ASN A 59 -1.81 21.90 -16.90
N ILE A 60 -1.77 20.61 -16.58
CA ILE A 60 -0.87 19.63 -17.17
C ILE A 60 -1.51 19.09 -18.45
N ARG A 61 -0.87 19.34 -19.58
CA ARG A 61 -1.37 18.96 -20.91
C ARG A 61 -0.29 18.24 -21.71
N TYR A 62 -0.74 17.50 -22.71
CA TYR A 62 0.11 16.92 -23.75
C TYR A 62 -0.41 17.29 -25.13
N ARG A 63 0.43 17.18 -26.13
CA ARG A 63 0.06 17.42 -27.52
C ARG A 63 -0.22 16.09 -28.22
N ASP A 64 -1.43 15.97 -28.72
CA ASP A 64 -1.88 14.82 -29.49
C ASP A 64 -2.32 15.28 -30.87
N ASN A 65 -1.58 14.91 -31.92
CA ASN A 65 -1.85 15.29 -33.30
C ASN A 65 -2.13 16.77 -33.46
N GLY A 66 -1.32 17.63 -32.81
CA GLY A 66 -1.46 19.08 -32.87
C GLY A 66 -2.46 19.70 -31.89
N THR A 67 -3.33 18.89 -31.26
CA THR A 67 -4.33 19.33 -30.28
C THR A 67 -3.80 19.19 -28.85
N LEU A 68 -4.03 20.19 -27.99
CA LEU A 68 -3.71 20.11 -26.58
C LEU A 68 -4.82 19.41 -25.82
N LYS A 69 -4.46 18.35 -25.09
CA LYS A 69 -5.36 17.58 -24.24
C LYS A 69 -4.84 17.54 -22.81
N PHE A 70 -5.76 17.42 -21.83
CA PHE A 70 -5.35 17.18 -20.45
C PHE A 70 -4.92 15.72 -20.25
N VAL A 71 -3.88 15.52 -19.45
CA VAL A 71 -3.39 14.20 -19.06
C VAL A 71 -4.35 13.58 -18.05
N HIS A 72 -4.50 12.26 -18.05
CA HIS A 72 -5.14 11.54 -16.95
C HIS A 72 -4.10 11.24 -15.86
N SER A 73 -4.53 11.27 -14.61
CA SER A 73 -3.64 11.02 -13.48
C SER A 73 -4.06 9.79 -12.66
N LEU A 74 -3.06 9.16 -12.13
CA LEU A 74 -3.15 8.07 -11.14
C LEU A 74 -2.31 8.47 -9.94
N ASN A 75 -2.69 8.05 -8.76
CA ASN A 75 -1.78 8.04 -7.63
C ASN A 75 -1.89 6.71 -6.85
N ASN A 76 -0.83 6.36 -6.19
CA ASN A 76 -0.77 5.17 -5.38
C ASN A 76 0.20 5.38 -4.22
N THR A 77 -0.23 5.01 -3.02
CA THR A 77 0.68 4.80 -1.89
C THR A 77 1.34 3.44 -2.10
N ALA A 78 2.62 3.43 -2.43
CA ALA A 78 3.35 2.18 -2.62
C ALA A 78 3.42 1.35 -1.34
N LEU A 79 3.56 2.02 -0.17
CA LEU A 79 3.61 1.37 1.13
C LEU A 79 3.36 2.39 2.25
N ALA A 80 2.35 2.16 3.09
CA ALA A 80 2.13 2.94 4.30
C ALA A 80 3.10 2.46 5.40
N THR A 81 4.33 3.03 5.41
CA THR A 81 5.47 2.53 6.19
C THR A 81 5.16 2.27 7.68
N PRO A 82 4.50 3.15 8.42
CA PRO A 82 4.21 2.86 9.83
C PRO A 82 3.27 1.67 10.01
N ARG A 83 2.25 1.57 9.18
CA ARG A 83 1.23 0.51 9.28
C ARG A 83 1.79 -0.84 8.87
N ILE A 84 2.53 -0.91 7.77
CA ILE A 84 3.14 -2.17 7.33
C ILE A 84 4.18 -2.68 8.34
N LEU A 85 4.88 -1.78 9.02
CA LEU A 85 5.82 -2.17 10.08
C LEU A 85 5.09 -2.89 11.22
N CYS A 86 3.96 -2.33 11.69
CA CYS A 86 3.12 -3.00 12.69
C CYS A 86 2.65 -4.37 12.21
N GLN A 87 2.17 -4.45 10.96
CA GLN A 87 1.69 -5.70 10.38
C GLN A 87 2.80 -6.75 10.25
N ILE A 88 4.02 -6.36 9.87
CA ILE A 88 5.16 -7.27 9.84
C ILE A 88 5.46 -7.77 11.25
N VAL A 89 5.60 -6.87 12.21
CA VAL A 89 5.92 -7.22 13.59
C VAL A 89 4.88 -8.20 14.15
N GLU A 90 3.60 -7.90 14.03
CA GLU A 90 2.53 -8.74 14.59
C GLU A 90 2.38 -10.09 13.89
N ASN A 91 2.53 -10.15 12.55
CA ASN A 91 2.41 -11.41 11.83
C ASN A 91 3.63 -12.33 11.98
N TYR A 92 4.79 -11.77 12.34
CA TYR A 92 6.05 -12.50 12.44
C TYR A 92 6.55 -12.68 13.87
N GLN A 93 5.80 -12.20 14.87
CA GLN A 93 6.11 -12.41 16.28
C GLN A 93 5.97 -13.89 16.65
N GLN A 94 6.92 -14.39 17.41
CA GLN A 94 6.98 -15.77 17.90
C GLN A 94 6.52 -15.83 19.37
N GLU A 95 6.26 -17.04 19.87
CA GLU A 95 5.82 -17.27 21.25
C GLU A 95 6.84 -16.80 22.30
N ASP A 96 8.14 -16.80 21.95
CA ASP A 96 9.22 -16.31 22.81
C ASP A 96 9.40 -14.77 22.76
N GLY A 97 8.49 -14.06 22.05
CA GLY A 97 8.54 -12.61 21.86
C GLY A 97 9.54 -12.16 20.79
N SER A 98 10.30 -13.06 20.20
CA SER A 98 11.18 -12.72 19.07
C SER A 98 10.35 -12.43 17.81
N ILE A 99 10.95 -11.74 16.83
CA ILE A 99 10.30 -11.41 15.57
C ILE A 99 11.14 -11.97 14.44
N LEU A 100 10.57 -12.88 13.66
CA LEU A 100 11.21 -13.33 12.42
C LEU A 100 11.23 -12.21 11.41
N ILE A 101 12.35 -12.04 10.74
CA ILE A 101 12.45 -11.06 9.64
C ILE A 101 11.96 -11.74 8.35
N PRO A 102 10.99 -11.15 7.64
CA PRO A 102 10.57 -11.65 6.33
C PRO A 102 11.77 -11.89 5.43
N GLU A 103 11.76 -13.01 4.72
CA GLU A 103 12.90 -13.45 3.88
C GLU A 103 13.38 -12.33 2.94
N ALA A 104 12.43 -11.60 2.32
CA ALA A 104 12.74 -10.49 1.41
C ALA A 104 13.50 -9.33 2.08
N LEU A 105 13.49 -9.22 3.41
CA LEU A 105 14.16 -8.15 4.15
C LEU A 105 15.48 -8.58 4.79
N ARG A 106 15.79 -9.88 4.86
CA ARG A 106 16.97 -10.40 5.56
C ARG A 106 18.28 -9.85 5.02
N ALA A 107 18.40 -9.74 3.70
CA ALA A 107 19.60 -9.19 3.07
C ALA A 107 19.88 -7.73 3.46
N TYR A 108 18.82 -6.94 3.69
CA TYR A 108 18.94 -5.54 4.13
C TYR A 108 19.22 -5.43 5.62
N MET A 109 18.64 -6.34 6.42
CA MET A 109 18.75 -6.33 7.89
C MET A 109 20.03 -7.01 8.40
N GLY A 110 20.70 -7.85 7.59
CA GLY A 110 21.88 -8.63 7.97
C GLY A 110 21.60 -9.66 9.07
N LYS A 111 20.35 -10.03 9.30
CA LYS A 111 19.93 -11.00 10.32
C LYS A 111 18.56 -11.59 9.96
N ASP A 112 18.21 -12.72 10.58
CA ASP A 112 16.97 -13.45 10.34
C ASP A 112 15.92 -13.20 11.44
N VAL A 113 16.35 -12.76 12.63
CA VAL A 113 15.52 -12.65 13.83
C VAL A 113 15.90 -11.40 14.62
N ILE A 114 14.89 -10.72 15.14
CA ILE A 114 15.04 -9.69 16.18
C ILE A 114 14.69 -10.34 17.50
N ARG A 115 15.59 -10.26 18.48
CA ARG A 115 15.40 -10.80 19.85
C ARG A 115 15.37 -9.65 20.84
N THR A 116 14.68 -9.84 21.95
CA THR A 116 14.81 -8.98 23.12
C THR A 116 16.24 -9.06 23.65
N LEU A 117 16.80 -7.91 24.02
CA LEU A 117 18.06 -7.90 24.76
C LEU A 117 17.77 -8.45 26.16
N SER A 118 18.37 -9.60 26.46
CA SER A 118 18.37 -10.16 27.83
C SER A 118 19.30 -9.37 28.72
#